data_57adf2270c39c1d9d2b2c4db4cd91dcf
#
_entry.id   57adf2270c39c1d9d2b2c4db4cd91dcf
#
_cell.length_a   1.000
_cell.length_b   1.000
_cell.length_c   1.000
_cell.angle_alpha   90.00
_cell.angle_beta   90.00
_cell.angle_gamma   90.00
#
_symmetry.space_group_name_H-M   'P 1'
#
loop_
_entity.id
_entity.type
_entity.pdbx_description
1 polymer ?
#
loop_
_entity_poly.entity_id
_entity_poly.type
_entity_poly.pdbx_seq_one_letter_code
_entity_poly.pdbx_strand_id
1 'polypeptide(L)'
;MNLEKIKVRVTESNQMMDVVVFSRQTERIEVVIGEGVHNVKCELTPTRNGQAYSGNVMGREIVYERNREQVKADIDRLNPNLREFTRRR
;
A
#
# COMPACT_ATOMS: atom_id res chain seq x y z
N MET A 1 -11.91 10.20 -9.90
CA MET A 1 -10.96 9.89 -8.87
C MET A 1 -9.95 8.85 -9.33
N ASN A 2 -8.69 9.13 -9.11
CA ASN A 2 -7.64 8.24 -9.57
C ASN A 2 -7.16 7.34 -8.45
N LEU A 3 -7.32 6.05 -8.65
CA LEU A 3 -6.80 5.06 -7.71
C LEU A 3 -5.46 4.58 -8.24
N GLU A 4 -4.51 4.53 -7.36
CA GLU A 4 -3.16 4.12 -7.73
C GLU A 4 -3.04 2.61 -7.68
N LYS A 5 -2.28 2.06 -8.60
CA LYS A 5 -1.96 0.64 -8.59
C LYS A 5 -0.53 0.45 -8.13
N ILE A 6 -0.32 -0.57 -7.33
CA ILE A 6 1.02 -0.93 -6.89
C ILE A 6 1.21 -2.42 -7.14
N LYS A 7 2.46 -2.83 -7.12
CA LYS A 7 2.78 -4.24 -7.29
C LYS A 7 3.18 -4.82 -5.94
N VAL A 8 2.59 -5.95 -5.62
CA VAL A 8 2.93 -6.69 -4.42
C VAL A 8 3.43 -8.05 -4.84
N ARG A 9 4.21 -8.68 -3.98
CA ARG A 9 4.76 -10.00 -4.24
C ARG A 9 4.03 -11.03 -3.40
N VAL A 10 3.57 -12.08 -4.05
CA VAL A 10 2.98 -13.22 -3.35
C VAL A 10 4.16 -14.07 -2.90
N THR A 11 4.38 -14.17 -1.59
CA THR A 11 5.60 -14.80 -1.09
C THR A 11 5.64 -16.29 -1.40
N GLU A 12 4.49 -16.94 -1.43
CA GLU A 12 4.44 -18.37 -1.67
C GLU A 12 4.93 -18.74 -3.06
N SER A 13 4.54 -17.97 -4.08
CA SER A 13 4.88 -18.29 -5.45
C SER A 13 5.93 -17.34 -6.02
N ASN A 14 6.26 -16.28 -5.26
CA ASN A 14 7.22 -15.27 -5.70
C ASN A 14 6.76 -14.54 -6.96
N GLN A 15 5.46 -14.48 -7.17
CA GLN A 15 4.89 -13.78 -8.31
C GLN A 15 4.45 -12.39 -7.93
N MET A 16 4.58 -11.47 -8.88
CA MET A 16 4.12 -10.10 -8.68
C MET A 16 2.66 -9.98 -9.09
N MET A 17 1.94 -9.14 -8.36
CA MET A 17 0.51 -8.96 -8.60
C MET A 17 0.17 -7.49 -8.49
N ASP A 18 -0.65 -7.00 -9.40
CA ASP A 18 -1.11 -5.61 -9.34
C ASP A 18 -2.31 -5.53 -8.42
N VAL A 19 -2.29 -4.54 -7.54
CA VAL A 19 -3.42 -4.27 -6.66
C VAL A 19 -3.71 -2.78 -6.67
N VAL A 20 -4.92 -2.41 -6.32
CA VAL A 20 -5.34 -1.02 -6.30
C VAL A 20 -5.27 -0.51 -4.88
N VAL A 21 -4.64 0.64 -4.70
CA VAL A 21 -4.53 1.25 -3.38
C VAL A 21 -5.84 1.97 -3.07
N PHE A 22 -6.51 1.53 -2.02
CA PHE A 22 -7.74 2.13 -1.58
C PHE A 22 -7.48 3.23 -0.55
N SER A 23 -6.51 2.99 0.33
CA SER A 23 -6.17 3.95 1.38
C SER A 23 -4.69 3.76 1.71
N ARG A 24 -3.99 4.85 1.92
CA ARG A 24 -2.54 4.78 2.19
C ARG A 24 -2.21 5.62 3.42
N GLN A 25 -1.70 4.96 4.43
CA GLN A 25 -1.20 5.60 5.64
C GLN A 25 0.12 4.95 5.99
N THR A 26 0.93 5.62 6.81
CA THR A 26 2.22 5.05 7.18
C THR A 26 2.08 3.79 8.02
N GLU A 27 0.97 3.64 8.72
CA GLU A 27 0.76 2.49 9.58
C GLU A 27 -0.03 1.39 8.92
N ARG A 28 -0.61 1.67 7.74
CA ARG A 28 -1.50 0.72 7.12
C ARG A 28 -1.79 1.16 5.71
N ILE A 29 -1.76 0.21 4.79
CA ILE A 29 -2.15 0.46 3.42
C ILE A 29 -3.26 -0.52 3.09
N GLU A 30 -4.40 0.00 2.66
CA GLU A 30 -5.51 -0.85 2.25
C GLU A 30 -5.50 -0.96 0.74
N VAL A 31 -5.54 -2.18 0.26
CA VAL A 31 -5.51 -2.45 -1.17
C VAL A 31 -6.70 -3.33 -1.53
N VAL A 32 -7.07 -3.29 -2.80
CA VAL A 32 -8.15 -4.10 -3.33
C VAL A 32 -7.56 -5.02 -4.38
N ILE A 33 -7.86 -6.30 -4.24
CA ILE A 33 -7.36 -7.34 -5.13
C ILE A 33 -8.54 -7.93 -5.88
N GLY A 34 -8.37 -8.15 -7.17
CA GLY A 34 -9.40 -8.73 -7.98
C GLY A 34 -10.10 -7.70 -8.83
N GLU A 35 -11.09 -8.15 -9.58
CA GLU A 35 -11.78 -7.30 -10.54
C GLU A 35 -13.28 -7.44 -10.38
N GLY A 36 -13.97 -6.36 -10.68
CA GLY A 36 -15.42 -6.37 -10.72
C GLY A 36 -16.02 -6.69 -9.38
N VAL A 37 -16.95 -7.61 -9.40
CA VAL A 37 -17.68 -7.95 -8.18
C VAL A 37 -16.91 -8.90 -7.28
N HIS A 38 -15.78 -9.39 -7.75
CA HIS A 38 -15.00 -10.35 -6.98
C HIS A 38 -13.77 -9.72 -6.35
N ASN A 39 -13.85 -8.45 -6.01
CA ASN A 39 -12.72 -7.81 -5.37
C ASN A 39 -12.71 -8.10 -3.87
N VAL A 40 -11.51 -8.08 -3.29
CA VAL A 40 -11.30 -8.35 -1.88
C VAL A 40 -10.37 -7.28 -1.34
N LYS A 41 -10.72 -6.69 -0.21
CA LYS A 41 -9.85 -5.74 0.46
C LYS A 41 -8.82 -6.48 1.29
N CYS A 42 -7.61 -5.97 1.29
CA CYS A 42 -6.53 -6.51 2.09
C CYS A 42 -5.82 -5.37 2.77
N GLU A 43 -5.44 -5.57 4.02
CA GLU A 43 -4.75 -4.57 4.79
C GLU A 43 -3.28 -4.96 4.89
N LEU A 44 -2.40 -4.03 4.53
CA LEU A 44 -0.97 -4.24 4.63
C LEU A 44 -0.44 -3.40 5.77
N THR A 45 0.34 -4.01 6.65
CA THR A 45 0.93 -3.31 7.78
C THR A 45 2.44 -3.40 7.70
N PRO A 46 3.17 -2.44 8.31
CA PRO A 46 4.62 -2.45 8.24
C PRO A 46 5.18 -3.71 8.87
N THR A 47 6.20 -4.26 8.25
CA THR A 47 6.92 -5.37 8.85
C THR A 47 7.67 -4.87 10.07
N ARG A 48 8.19 -5.82 10.85
CA ARG A 48 8.82 -5.50 12.12
C ARG A 48 9.96 -4.48 11.96
N ASN A 49 10.72 -4.60 10.91
CA ASN A 49 11.86 -3.69 10.68
C ASN A 49 11.46 -2.45 9.88
N GLY A 50 10.20 -2.31 9.51
CA GLY A 50 9.75 -1.14 8.77
C GLY A 50 10.22 -1.07 7.33
N GLN A 51 10.76 -2.15 6.79
CA GLN A 51 11.32 -2.15 5.45
C GLN A 51 10.32 -2.51 4.37
N ALA A 52 9.17 -3.04 4.76
CA ALA A 52 8.16 -3.46 3.81
C ALA A 52 6.81 -3.48 4.50
N TYR A 53 5.78 -3.72 3.72
CA TYR A 53 4.42 -3.90 4.24
C TYR A 53 3.93 -5.27 3.84
N SER A 54 3.24 -5.94 4.72
CA SER A 54 2.77 -7.29 4.44
C SER A 54 1.34 -7.47 4.93
N GLY A 55 0.65 -8.40 4.32
CA GLY A 55 -0.69 -8.76 4.70
C GLY A 55 -1.05 -10.13 4.18
N ASN A 56 -2.20 -10.62 4.59
CA ASN A 56 -2.68 -11.92 4.17
C ASN A 56 -4.02 -11.76 3.48
N VAL A 57 -4.18 -12.44 2.37
CA VAL A 57 -5.44 -12.45 1.66
C VAL A 57 -5.66 -13.84 1.08
N MET A 58 -6.82 -14.40 1.35
CA MET A 58 -7.19 -15.72 0.84
C MET A 58 -6.12 -16.76 1.14
N GLY A 59 -5.57 -16.71 2.34
CA GLY A 59 -4.58 -17.68 2.80
C GLY A 59 -3.19 -17.50 2.24
N ARG A 60 -2.94 -16.38 1.58
CA ARG A 60 -1.63 -16.12 0.99
C ARG A 60 -1.08 -14.83 1.53
N GLU A 61 0.23 -14.81 1.76
CA GLU A 61 0.90 -13.60 2.20
C GLU A 61 1.34 -12.79 1.00
N ILE A 62 1.08 -11.48 1.07
CA ILE A 62 1.57 -10.57 0.05
C ILE A 62 2.43 -9.51 0.71
N VAL A 63 3.43 -9.03 -0.01
CA VAL A 63 4.41 -8.08 0.50
C VAL A 63 4.56 -6.95 -0.49
N TYR A 64 4.46 -5.74 0.04
CA TYR A 64 4.75 -4.53 -0.72
C TYR A 64 6.13 -4.07 -0.29
N GLU A 65 7.08 -4.14 -1.19
CA GLU A 65 8.49 -3.91 -0.85
C GLU A 65 8.83 -2.44 -0.91
N ARG A 66 8.33 -1.71 0.08
CA ARG A 66 8.58 -0.28 0.18
C ARG A 66 8.58 0.06 1.66
N ASN A 67 9.59 0.79 2.13
CA ASN A 67 9.71 1.04 3.56
C ASN A 67 8.78 2.18 4.01
N ARG A 68 8.70 2.37 5.31
CA ARG A 68 7.78 3.36 5.88
C ARG A 68 8.09 4.77 5.43
N GLU A 69 9.37 5.10 5.33
CA GLU A 69 9.74 6.44 4.94
C GLU A 69 9.36 6.73 3.50
N GLN A 70 9.48 5.73 2.65
CA GLN A 70 9.09 5.87 1.26
C GLN A 70 7.58 6.04 1.14
N VAL A 71 6.83 5.29 1.94
CA VAL A 71 5.38 5.42 1.93
C VAL A 71 4.98 6.79 2.44
N LYS A 72 5.64 7.29 3.47
CA LYS A 72 5.35 8.61 3.97
C LYS A 72 5.62 9.67 2.91
N ALA A 73 6.71 9.52 2.18
CA ALA A 73 7.02 10.44 1.09
C ALA A 73 5.97 10.37 -0.01
N ASP A 74 5.47 9.17 -0.30
CA ASP A 74 4.42 9.02 -1.29
C ASP A 74 3.15 9.75 -0.86
N ILE A 75 2.79 9.63 0.40
CA ILE A 75 1.61 10.30 0.93
C ILE A 75 1.77 11.80 0.82
N ASP A 76 2.92 12.31 1.21
CA ASP A 76 3.18 13.75 1.14
C ASP A 76 3.10 14.25 -0.29
N ARG A 77 3.62 13.48 -1.23
CA ARG A 77 3.61 13.87 -2.62
C ARG A 77 2.19 13.88 -3.18
N LEU A 78 1.35 12.97 -2.72
CA LEU A 78 -0.02 12.88 -3.21
C LEU A 78 -0.95 13.85 -2.53
N ASN A 79 -0.49 14.55 -1.48
CA ASN A 79 -1.27 15.52 -0.75
C ASN A 79 -0.54 16.85 -0.68
N PRO A 80 -0.36 17.51 -1.82
CA PRO A 80 0.40 18.76 -1.84
C PRO A 80 -0.20 19.84 -0.97
N ASN A 81 -1.51 19.84 -0.80
CA ASN A 81 -2.14 20.86 0.05
C ASN A 81 -1.70 20.71 1.50
N LEU A 82 -1.54 19.48 1.94
CA LEU A 82 -1.10 19.24 3.30
C LEU A 82 0.34 19.71 3.49
N ARG A 83 1.20 19.42 2.53
CA ARG A 83 2.57 19.87 2.58
C ARG A 83 2.67 21.39 2.60
N GLU A 84 1.90 22.01 1.74
CA GLU A 84 1.89 23.45 1.64
C GLU A 84 1.46 24.08 2.94
N PHE A 85 0.43 23.53 3.55
CA PHE A 85 -0.07 24.02 4.82
C PHE A 85 1.01 23.91 5.89
N THR A 86 1.70 22.80 5.93
CA THR A 86 2.75 22.58 6.91
C THR A 86 3.88 23.56 6.74
N ARG A 87 4.22 23.86 5.50
CA ARG A 87 5.34 24.74 5.21
C ARG A 87 5.08 26.18 5.58
N ARG A 88 3.84 26.59 5.67
CA ARG A 88 3.51 27.97 5.93
C ARG A 88 3.71 28.38 7.38
N ARG A 89 4.06 27.46 8.20
CA ARG A 89 4.23 27.73 9.61
C ARG A 89 5.61 28.21 10.01
#